data_62df014df77ee98e28db8ec722faad02
#
_entry.id   62df014df77ee98e28db8ec722faad02
#
_cell.length_a   1.000
_cell.length_b   1.000
_cell.length_c   1.000
_cell.angle_alpha   90.00
_cell.angle_beta   90.00
_cell.angle_gamma   90.00
#
_symmetry.space_group_name_H-M   'P 1'
#
loop_
_entity.id
_entity.type
_entity.pdbx_description
1 polymer ?
#
loop_
_entity_poly.entity_id
_entity_poly.type
_entity_poly.pdbx_seq_one_letter_code
_entity_poly.pdbx_strand_id
1 'polypeptide(L)'
;MDNYQERTVRTLMARTMPRPSMFFDVEVTEHCNLNCRGCGSMAPIADKEFIDMDEYMRDMDRLSEISGGVVHHVNILGGEPLLHPEINSILKYARNKFPVGDIRLVTNGILLLSMDDSFWKILRDYKIHLAPTKYPINVDYDAIQKKAEEYGIYYSLFGEPERTGWFHSKIDVHGQRNENHSFMHCGNANECGVLSHGKLYPCPRITKIKFFNKKFNQDLRVTERDYIDIYKDGLTLDDIMRFYTHSVPFCRYCNTFKDHESEWGISNKDITEWT
;
A
#
# COMPACT_ATOMS: atom_id res chain seq x y z
N MET A 1 22.44 15.86 -6.95
CA MET A 1 21.42 15.30 -7.87
C MET A 1 20.11 15.97 -7.51
N ASP A 2 19.30 16.37 -8.47
CA ASP A 2 17.94 16.78 -8.15
C ASP A 2 17.09 15.55 -7.75
N ASN A 3 15.96 15.78 -7.12
CA ASN A 3 15.08 14.72 -6.62
C ASN A 3 14.62 13.75 -7.73
N TYR A 4 14.51 14.26 -8.96
CA TYR A 4 14.16 13.47 -10.14
C TYR A 4 15.27 12.48 -10.54
N GLN A 5 16.52 12.95 -10.57
CA GLN A 5 17.69 12.10 -10.88
C GLN A 5 17.87 11.00 -9.84
N GLU A 6 17.72 11.33 -8.56
CA GLU A 6 17.80 10.38 -7.47
C GLU A 6 16.74 9.29 -7.56
N ARG A 7 15.48 9.67 -7.83
CA ARG A 7 14.39 8.72 -8.03
C ARG A 7 14.62 7.81 -9.23
N THR A 8 15.09 8.36 -10.36
CA THR A 8 15.40 7.58 -11.54
C THR A 8 16.49 6.55 -11.24
N VAL A 9 17.57 6.95 -10.56
CA VAL A 9 18.65 6.05 -10.18
C VAL A 9 18.14 4.95 -9.24
N ARG A 10 17.36 5.30 -8.19
CA ARG A 10 16.75 4.31 -7.29
C ARG A 10 15.90 3.30 -8.04
N THR A 11 15.04 3.77 -8.95
CA THR A 11 14.15 2.90 -9.73
C THR A 11 14.95 1.95 -10.64
N LEU A 12 15.98 2.44 -11.30
CA LEU A 12 16.85 1.61 -12.13
C LEU A 12 17.62 0.58 -11.30
N MET A 13 18.15 0.98 -10.15
CA MET A 13 18.82 0.05 -9.23
C MET A 13 17.87 -1.02 -8.70
N ALA A 14 16.65 -0.65 -8.30
CA ALA A 14 15.66 -1.61 -7.83
C ALA A 14 15.30 -2.68 -8.89
N ARG A 15 15.34 -2.34 -10.18
CA ARG A 15 15.10 -3.28 -11.27
C ARG A 15 16.28 -4.22 -11.56
N THR A 16 17.49 -3.75 -11.33
CA THR A 16 18.70 -4.52 -11.59
C THR A 16 19.14 -5.37 -10.40
N MET A 17 18.61 -5.08 -9.20
CA MET A 17 18.94 -5.85 -8.00
C MET A 17 18.06 -7.09 -7.88
N PRO A 18 18.64 -8.27 -7.58
CA PRO A 18 17.85 -9.46 -7.27
C PRO A 18 16.96 -9.20 -6.05
N ARG A 19 15.70 -9.61 -6.11
CA ARG A 19 14.82 -9.59 -4.95
C ARG A 19 14.80 -10.97 -4.32
N PRO A 20 15.02 -11.08 -3.00
CA PRO A 20 15.10 -12.38 -2.33
C PRO A 20 13.74 -13.07 -2.21
N SER A 21 12.63 -12.30 -2.22
CA SER A 21 11.29 -12.83 -2.05
C SER A 21 10.23 -11.83 -2.47
N MET A 22 8.99 -12.33 -2.57
CA MET A 22 7.81 -11.53 -2.83
C MET A 22 7.50 -10.57 -1.66
N PHE A 23 6.92 -9.43 -1.98
CA PHE A 23 6.30 -8.50 -1.02
C PHE A 23 5.00 -7.98 -1.61
N PHE A 24 4.06 -7.58 -0.74
CA PHE A 24 2.80 -6.98 -1.18
C PHE A 24 2.09 -6.25 -0.04
N ASP A 25 1.27 -5.31 -0.45
CA ASP A 25 0.32 -4.60 0.40
C ASP A 25 -1.03 -5.30 0.34
N VAL A 26 -1.71 -5.40 1.47
CA VAL A 26 -3.11 -5.84 1.56
C VAL A 26 -3.94 -4.70 2.12
N GLU A 27 -4.83 -4.18 1.30
CA GLU A 27 -5.72 -3.08 1.66
C GLU A 27 -7.00 -3.63 2.28
N VAL A 28 -7.05 -3.68 3.61
CA VAL A 28 -8.15 -4.32 4.35
C VAL A 28 -9.38 -3.41 4.53
N THR A 29 -9.26 -2.13 4.27
CA THR A 29 -10.35 -1.15 4.25
C THR A 29 -10.11 -0.05 3.25
N GLU A 30 -11.16 0.44 2.58
CA GLU A 30 -11.06 1.49 1.59
C GLU A 30 -11.13 2.89 2.20
N HIS A 31 -11.85 3.06 3.30
CA HIS A 31 -12.06 4.35 3.94
C HIS A 31 -11.09 4.61 5.10
N CYS A 32 -10.96 5.90 5.47
CA CYS A 32 -10.05 6.34 6.53
C CYS A 32 -10.76 7.37 7.43
N ASN A 33 -10.37 7.41 8.69
CA ASN A 33 -10.76 8.47 9.64
C ASN A 33 -9.91 9.75 9.52
N LEU A 34 -8.87 9.73 8.66
CA LEU A 34 -8.00 10.88 8.37
C LEU A 34 -8.08 11.24 6.88
N ASN A 35 -8.86 12.23 6.52
CA ASN A 35 -9.08 12.63 5.13
C ASN A 35 -7.92 13.46 4.55
N CYS A 36 -6.78 12.83 4.27
CA CYS A 36 -5.59 13.52 3.74
C CYS A 36 -5.79 14.03 2.31
N ARG A 37 -5.37 15.28 2.04
CA ARG A 37 -5.34 15.84 0.69
C ARG A 37 -4.44 15.02 -0.22
N GLY A 38 -4.93 14.69 -1.43
CA GLY A 38 -4.17 13.94 -2.43
C GLY A 38 -3.76 12.53 -1.99
N CYS A 39 -4.51 11.92 -1.07
CA CYS A 39 -4.24 10.58 -0.55
C CYS A 39 -4.05 9.56 -1.67
N GLY A 40 -2.94 8.81 -1.65
CA GLY A 40 -2.62 7.79 -2.67
C GLY A 40 -3.63 6.65 -2.73
N SER A 41 -4.19 6.26 -1.58
CA SER A 41 -5.28 5.28 -1.47
C SER A 41 -6.65 5.87 -1.78
N MET A 42 -6.75 7.13 -2.18
CA MET A 42 -8.01 7.84 -2.49
C MET A 42 -9.09 7.73 -1.39
N ALA A 43 -8.71 7.47 -0.15
CA ALA A 43 -9.60 7.24 0.97
C ALA A 43 -10.64 8.36 1.22
N PRO A 44 -10.35 9.67 0.97
CA PRO A 44 -11.35 10.73 1.10
C PRO A 44 -12.55 10.61 0.17
N ILE A 45 -12.39 9.92 -0.98
CA ILE A 45 -13.42 9.73 -2.01
C ILE A 45 -13.84 8.26 -2.17
N ALA A 46 -13.26 7.36 -1.40
CA ALA A 46 -13.59 5.94 -1.40
C ALA A 46 -14.94 5.67 -0.71
N ASP A 47 -15.59 4.60 -1.13
CA ASP A 47 -16.75 4.05 -0.43
C ASP A 47 -16.30 3.39 0.89
N LYS A 48 -17.22 3.22 1.83
CA LYS A 48 -16.94 2.49 3.09
C LYS A 48 -17.05 1.00 2.83
N GLU A 49 -15.93 0.40 2.52
CA GLU A 49 -15.81 -1.02 2.22
C GLU A 49 -14.72 -1.64 3.10
N PHE A 50 -14.92 -2.89 3.49
CA PHE A 50 -13.94 -3.75 4.14
C PHE A 50 -13.67 -4.96 3.25
N ILE A 51 -12.48 -5.52 3.35
CA ILE A 51 -12.18 -6.79 2.67
C ILE A 51 -13.07 -7.89 3.24
N ASP A 52 -13.58 -8.76 2.38
CA ASP A 52 -14.27 -9.97 2.80
C ASP A 52 -13.25 -10.97 3.39
N MET A 53 -13.55 -11.52 4.58
CA MET A 53 -12.61 -12.38 5.29
C MET A 53 -12.37 -13.72 4.60
N ASP A 54 -13.38 -14.29 3.95
CA ASP A 54 -13.22 -15.56 3.22
C ASP A 54 -12.37 -15.34 1.96
N GLU A 55 -12.56 -14.21 1.28
CA GLU A 55 -11.72 -13.79 0.15
C GLU A 55 -10.27 -13.57 0.62
N TYR A 56 -10.09 -12.78 1.67
CA TYR A 56 -8.78 -12.52 2.26
C TYR A 56 -8.02 -13.82 2.59
N MET A 57 -8.70 -14.75 3.25
CA MET A 57 -8.08 -16.02 3.63
C MET A 57 -7.69 -16.85 2.41
N ARG A 58 -8.56 -16.96 1.40
CA ARG A 58 -8.26 -17.68 0.16
C ARG A 58 -7.07 -17.08 -0.59
N ASP A 59 -7.02 -15.76 -0.69
CA ASP A 59 -5.95 -15.05 -1.39
C ASP A 59 -4.61 -15.22 -0.68
N MET A 60 -4.59 -15.11 0.65
CA MET A 60 -3.39 -15.32 1.46
C MET A 60 -2.91 -16.77 1.39
N ASP A 61 -3.81 -17.74 1.38
CA ASP A 61 -3.49 -19.15 1.19
C ASP A 61 -2.80 -19.37 -0.15
N ARG A 62 -3.39 -18.85 -1.22
CA ARG A 62 -2.84 -18.99 -2.56
C ARG A 62 -1.46 -18.37 -2.70
N LEU A 63 -1.25 -17.18 -2.17
CA LEU A 63 0.07 -16.53 -2.21
C LEU A 63 1.09 -17.27 -1.34
N SER A 64 0.67 -17.81 -0.22
CA SER A 64 1.53 -18.65 0.63
C SER A 64 1.96 -19.93 -0.11
N GLU A 65 1.07 -20.57 -0.87
CA GLU A 65 1.43 -21.73 -1.73
C GLU A 65 2.48 -21.35 -2.78
N ILE A 66 2.24 -20.26 -3.53
CA ILE A 66 3.14 -19.81 -4.61
C ILE A 66 4.52 -19.45 -4.08
N SER A 67 4.59 -18.82 -2.91
CA SER A 67 5.85 -18.34 -2.30
C SER A 67 6.51 -19.38 -1.36
N GLY A 68 5.84 -20.50 -1.09
CA GLY A 68 6.27 -21.43 -0.03
C GLY A 68 6.21 -20.81 1.38
N GLY A 69 5.34 -19.82 1.60
CA GLY A 69 5.23 -19.07 2.86
C GLY A 69 6.38 -18.09 3.10
N VAL A 70 7.24 -17.86 2.12
CA VAL A 70 8.39 -16.96 2.23
C VAL A 70 8.13 -15.67 1.47
N VAL A 71 8.06 -14.56 2.20
CA VAL A 71 7.91 -13.21 1.65
C VAL A 71 8.89 -12.26 2.36
N HIS A 72 9.23 -11.17 1.71
CA HIS A 72 10.03 -10.13 2.34
C HIS A 72 9.22 -9.40 3.39
N HIS A 73 8.09 -8.84 2.97
CA HIS A 73 7.12 -8.23 3.89
C HIS A 73 5.69 -8.30 3.33
N VAL A 74 4.73 -8.20 4.25
CA VAL A 74 3.32 -7.97 3.98
C VAL A 74 2.90 -6.74 4.78
N ASN A 75 2.47 -5.69 4.11
CA ASN A 75 1.89 -4.53 4.76
C ASN A 75 0.36 -4.70 4.85
N ILE A 76 -0.17 -4.75 6.06
CA ILE A 76 -1.60 -4.65 6.31
C ILE A 76 -1.93 -3.18 6.47
N LEU A 77 -2.65 -2.65 5.50
CA LEU A 77 -2.96 -1.23 5.39
C LEU A 77 -4.34 -1.01 4.73
N GLY A 78 -4.56 0.15 4.14
CA GLY A 78 -5.79 0.50 3.43
C GLY A 78 -6.03 2.00 3.50
N GLY A 79 -7.26 2.43 3.73
CA GLY A 79 -7.54 3.75 4.28
C GLY A 79 -6.97 3.82 5.69
N GLU A 80 -7.70 3.25 6.66
CA GLU A 80 -7.18 3.02 8.02
C GLU A 80 -7.53 1.60 8.48
N PRO A 81 -6.54 0.70 8.60
CA PRO A 81 -6.79 -0.72 8.90
C PRO A 81 -7.42 -0.96 10.27
N LEU A 82 -7.17 -0.08 11.25
CA LEU A 82 -7.76 -0.20 12.59
C LEU A 82 -9.28 0.05 12.63
N LEU A 83 -9.88 0.49 11.53
CA LEU A 83 -11.34 0.56 11.38
C LEU A 83 -11.96 -0.80 11.06
N HIS A 84 -11.15 -1.77 10.61
CA HIS A 84 -11.67 -3.09 10.27
C HIS A 84 -12.08 -3.86 11.52
N PRO A 85 -13.32 -4.36 11.63
CA PRO A 85 -13.81 -5.02 12.85
C PRO A 85 -13.04 -6.30 13.20
N GLU A 86 -12.46 -6.97 12.20
CA GLU A 86 -11.73 -8.22 12.37
C GLU A 86 -10.21 -8.06 12.22
N ILE A 87 -9.67 -6.85 12.46
CA ILE A 87 -8.23 -6.58 12.30
C ILE A 87 -7.35 -7.60 13.03
N ASN A 88 -7.77 -8.03 14.21
CA ASN A 88 -7.06 -9.02 15.00
C ASN A 88 -6.94 -10.38 14.29
N SER A 89 -8.00 -10.82 13.61
CA SER A 89 -8.04 -12.06 12.83
C SER A 89 -7.16 -11.94 11.59
N ILE A 90 -7.21 -10.81 10.91
CA ILE A 90 -6.37 -10.49 9.74
C ILE A 90 -4.89 -10.61 10.08
N LEU A 91 -4.43 -9.96 11.16
CA LEU A 91 -3.03 -9.96 11.56
C LEU A 91 -2.53 -11.37 11.93
N LYS A 92 -3.33 -12.12 12.67
CA LYS A 92 -3.01 -13.51 13.02
C LYS A 92 -2.89 -14.38 11.79
N TYR A 93 -3.84 -14.24 10.85
CA TYR A 93 -3.85 -15.04 9.63
C TYR A 93 -2.64 -14.76 8.75
N ALA A 94 -2.30 -13.48 8.54
CA ALA A 94 -1.11 -13.08 7.80
C ALA A 94 0.16 -13.73 8.37
N ARG A 95 0.36 -13.65 9.69
CA ARG A 95 1.53 -14.26 10.34
C ARG A 95 1.56 -15.78 10.20
N ASN A 96 0.41 -16.44 10.30
CA ASN A 96 0.34 -17.89 10.17
C ASN A 96 0.69 -18.35 8.74
N LYS A 97 0.35 -17.56 7.72
CA LYS A 97 0.65 -17.88 6.32
C LYS A 97 2.07 -17.51 5.90
N PHE A 98 2.63 -16.47 6.51
CA PHE A 98 3.98 -15.99 6.22
C PHE A 98 4.83 -15.91 7.50
N PRO A 99 5.25 -17.07 8.03
CA PRO A 99 5.86 -17.16 9.35
C PRO A 99 7.21 -16.46 9.47
N VAL A 100 7.94 -16.30 8.35
CA VAL A 100 9.26 -15.64 8.32
C VAL A 100 9.24 -14.24 7.71
N GLY A 101 8.11 -13.81 7.14
CA GLY A 101 7.95 -12.47 6.57
C GLY A 101 7.86 -11.38 7.64
N ASP A 102 8.20 -10.15 7.29
CA ASP A 102 7.91 -8.99 8.12
C ASP A 102 6.45 -8.57 7.90
N ILE A 103 5.57 -8.88 8.87
CA ILE A 103 4.15 -8.52 8.82
C ILE A 103 4.00 -7.17 9.51
N ARG A 104 3.65 -6.14 8.74
CA ARG A 104 3.54 -4.77 9.22
C ARG A 104 2.10 -4.32 9.28
N LEU A 105 1.72 -3.71 10.40
CA LEU A 105 0.48 -2.95 10.51
C LEU A 105 0.79 -1.47 10.27
N VAL A 106 0.38 -0.97 9.09
CA VAL A 106 0.60 0.43 8.70
C VAL A 106 -0.67 1.24 8.99
N THR A 107 -0.59 2.19 9.91
CA THR A 107 -1.75 2.94 10.44
C THR A 107 -1.42 4.42 10.60
N ASN A 108 -2.44 5.28 10.64
CA ASN A 108 -2.27 6.70 10.98
C ASN A 108 -2.11 6.95 12.50
N GLY A 109 -2.29 5.91 13.31
CA GLY A 109 -2.08 5.96 14.76
C GLY A 109 -3.24 6.50 15.59
N ILE A 110 -4.26 7.14 14.99
CA ILE A 110 -5.35 7.81 15.72
C ILE A 110 -6.04 6.88 16.72
N LEU A 111 -6.24 5.62 16.35
CA LEU A 111 -6.98 4.65 17.17
C LEU A 111 -6.08 3.84 18.12
N LEU A 112 -4.75 3.88 17.97
CA LEU A 112 -3.85 2.96 18.69
C LEU A 112 -3.99 3.02 20.21
N LEU A 113 -4.00 4.21 20.80
CA LEU A 113 -4.09 4.34 22.27
C LEU A 113 -5.46 3.92 22.82
N SER A 114 -6.50 3.86 22.00
CA SER A 114 -7.82 3.38 22.38
C SER A 114 -8.02 1.87 22.18
N MET A 115 -7.07 1.18 21.53
CA MET A 115 -7.12 -0.26 21.37
C MET A 115 -6.95 -0.97 22.72
N ASP A 116 -7.69 -2.05 22.89
CA ASP A 116 -7.69 -2.83 24.11
C ASP A 116 -6.39 -3.64 24.32
N ASP A 117 -6.23 -4.19 25.50
CA ASP A 117 -5.06 -4.99 25.86
C ASP A 117 -4.90 -6.25 25.00
N SER A 118 -6.00 -6.82 24.52
CA SER A 118 -5.97 -8.01 23.65
C SER A 118 -5.32 -7.73 22.29
N PHE A 119 -5.56 -6.55 21.71
CA PHE A 119 -4.92 -6.11 20.49
C PHE A 119 -3.39 -6.02 20.66
N TRP A 120 -2.91 -5.35 21.72
CA TRP A 120 -1.48 -5.21 21.98
C TRP A 120 -0.79 -6.55 22.21
N LYS A 121 -1.45 -7.48 22.91
CA LYS A 121 -0.97 -8.86 23.06
C LYS A 121 -0.86 -9.59 21.72
N ILE A 122 -1.81 -9.39 20.81
CA ILE A 122 -1.76 -9.99 19.47
C ILE A 122 -0.55 -9.46 18.68
N LEU A 123 -0.29 -8.15 18.69
CA LEU A 123 0.90 -7.60 18.04
C LEU A 123 2.18 -8.25 18.56
N ARG A 124 2.31 -8.42 19.87
CA ARG A 124 3.44 -9.09 20.50
C ARG A 124 3.54 -10.57 20.14
N ASP A 125 2.46 -11.32 20.39
CA ASP A 125 2.47 -12.80 20.32
C ASP A 125 2.64 -13.28 18.86
N TYR A 126 2.12 -12.53 17.91
CA TYR A 126 2.24 -12.79 16.49
C TYR A 126 3.39 -12.00 15.82
N LYS A 127 4.24 -11.33 16.61
CA LYS A 127 5.39 -10.56 16.13
C LYS A 127 5.02 -9.63 14.96
N ILE A 128 3.95 -8.88 15.14
CA ILE A 128 3.51 -7.89 14.16
C ILE A 128 4.35 -6.62 14.35
N HIS A 129 4.94 -6.14 13.28
CA HIS A 129 5.65 -4.87 13.25
C HIS A 129 4.63 -3.73 13.23
N LEU A 130 4.61 -2.91 14.27
CA LEU A 130 3.77 -1.71 14.33
C LEU A 130 4.47 -0.57 13.61
N ALA A 131 3.92 -0.14 12.49
CA ALA A 131 4.52 0.83 11.58
C ALA A 131 3.60 2.04 11.33
N PRO A 132 3.39 2.92 12.32
CA PRO A 132 2.53 4.08 12.11
C PRO A 132 3.19 5.12 11.20
N THR A 133 2.36 5.79 10.39
CA THR A 133 2.76 7.00 9.68
C THR A 133 2.50 8.21 10.57
N LYS A 134 3.54 8.97 10.90
CA LYS A 134 3.42 10.16 11.71
C LYS A 134 2.94 11.34 10.86
N TYR A 135 1.72 11.77 11.09
CA TYR A 135 1.12 12.96 10.48
C TYR A 135 1.18 14.15 11.44
N PRO A 136 1.14 15.41 10.92
CA PRO A 136 1.10 16.63 11.76
C PRO A 136 -0.31 16.86 12.35
N ILE A 137 -0.74 15.90 13.17
CA ILE A 137 -2.06 15.87 13.84
C ILE A 137 -1.87 15.63 15.34
N ASN A 138 -2.91 15.88 16.11
CA ASN A 138 -2.86 15.69 17.57
C ASN A 138 -2.98 14.19 17.95
N VAL A 139 -1.91 13.44 17.68
CA VAL A 139 -1.71 12.04 18.11
C VAL A 139 -0.42 11.96 18.89
N ASP A 140 -0.46 11.38 20.08
CA ASP A 140 0.73 11.17 20.91
C ASP A 140 1.51 9.93 20.44
N TYR A 141 2.34 10.12 19.41
CA TYR A 141 3.17 9.05 18.84
C TYR A 141 4.25 8.58 19.83
N ASP A 142 4.68 9.43 20.75
CA ASP A 142 5.67 9.06 21.76
C ASP A 142 5.03 8.12 22.81
N ALA A 143 3.79 8.39 23.23
CA ALA A 143 3.03 7.46 24.06
C ALA A 143 2.74 6.12 23.37
N ILE A 144 2.46 6.14 22.05
CA ILE A 144 2.29 4.93 21.24
C ILE A 144 3.58 4.10 21.22
N GLN A 145 4.71 4.75 20.95
CA GLN A 145 6.02 4.09 20.96
C GLN A 145 6.33 3.49 22.32
N LYS A 146 6.16 4.25 23.39
CA LYS A 146 6.38 3.77 24.77
C LYS A 146 5.51 2.54 25.07
N LYS A 147 4.24 2.57 24.69
CA LYS A 147 3.33 1.44 24.88
C LYS A 147 3.77 0.22 24.06
N ALA A 148 4.23 0.40 22.84
CA ALA A 148 4.80 -0.69 22.03
C ALA A 148 6.03 -1.31 22.70
N GLU A 149 6.92 -0.49 23.26
CA GLU A 149 8.11 -0.92 24.01
C GLU A 149 7.72 -1.71 25.27
N GLU A 150 6.73 -1.25 26.04
CA GLU A 150 6.20 -1.94 27.23
C GLU A 150 5.68 -3.35 26.91
N TYR A 151 5.10 -3.54 25.72
CA TYR A 151 4.65 -4.85 25.23
C TYR A 151 5.74 -5.65 24.52
N GLY A 152 6.92 -5.09 24.27
CA GLY A 152 7.99 -5.74 23.50
C GLY A 152 7.66 -5.89 22.03
N ILE A 153 6.91 -4.93 21.45
CA ILE A 153 6.52 -4.89 20.05
C ILE A 153 7.56 -4.12 19.25
N TYR A 154 7.97 -4.68 18.11
CA TYR A 154 8.82 -3.95 17.18
C TYR A 154 8.05 -2.77 16.57
N TYR A 155 8.59 -1.57 16.76
CA TYR A 155 8.01 -0.30 16.34
C TYR A 155 8.97 0.48 15.45
N SER A 156 8.50 0.98 14.33
CA SER A 156 9.19 2.00 13.55
C SER A 156 8.18 2.86 12.78
N LEU A 157 8.52 4.11 12.52
CA LEU A 157 7.67 4.95 11.68
C LEU A 157 7.67 4.44 10.24
N PHE A 158 6.50 4.45 9.60
CA PHE A 158 6.36 4.08 8.20
C PHE A 158 6.65 5.28 7.29
N GLY A 159 7.73 5.16 6.50
CA GLY A 159 8.19 6.23 5.62
C GLY A 159 9.06 7.25 6.33
N GLU A 160 8.73 8.53 6.21
CA GLU A 160 9.52 9.63 6.77
C GLU A 160 9.26 9.82 8.28
N PRO A 161 10.21 10.41 9.02
CA PRO A 161 10.06 10.67 10.46
C PRO A 161 8.82 11.50 10.81
N GLU A 162 8.40 12.39 9.91
CA GLU A 162 7.14 13.13 10.01
C GLU A 162 6.64 13.46 8.60
N ARG A 163 5.40 13.07 8.34
CA ARG A 163 4.80 13.29 7.02
C ARG A 163 4.14 14.66 6.96
N THR A 164 4.94 15.67 6.68
CA THR A 164 4.50 17.06 6.53
C THR A 164 4.04 17.40 5.11
N GLY A 165 4.39 16.57 4.13
CA GLY A 165 4.04 16.75 2.73
C GLY A 165 3.78 15.44 2.00
N TRP A 166 3.37 15.54 0.74
CA TRP A 166 3.15 14.43 -0.16
C TRP A 166 3.97 14.59 -1.42
N PHE A 167 4.71 13.50 -1.74
CA PHE A 167 5.31 13.32 -3.05
C PHE A 167 4.52 12.25 -3.78
N HIS A 168 3.80 12.62 -4.83
CA HIS A 168 3.15 11.64 -5.68
C HIS A 168 3.03 12.15 -7.09
N SER A 169 3.12 11.22 -8.01
CA SER A 169 2.86 11.51 -9.41
C SER A 169 1.40 11.90 -9.58
N LYS A 170 1.15 12.93 -10.36
CA LYS A 170 -0.21 13.34 -10.72
C LYS A 170 -0.84 12.39 -11.74
N ILE A 171 -2.17 12.35 -11.78
CA ILE A 171 -2.92 11.59 -12.77
C ILE A 171 -3.04 12.41 -14.05
N ASP A 172 -2.70 11.83 -15.19
CA ASP A 172 -3.04 12.31 -16.51
C ASP A 172 -4.34 11.66 -16.96
N VAL A 173 -5.45 12.36 -16.83
CA VAL A 173 -6.78 11.82 -17.19
C VAL A 173 -6.95 11.45 -18.65
N HIS A 174 -6.07 11.96 -19.53
CA HIS A 174 -6.11 11.66 -20.96
C HIS A 174 -5.33 10.40 -21.34
N GLY A 175 -4.50 9.87 -20.42
CA GLY A 175 -3.71 8.65 -20.67
C GLY A 175 -2.73 8.78 -21.84
N GLN A 176 -2.13 9.95 -22.02
CA GLN A 176 -1.25 10.26 -23.16
C GLN A 176 0.24 10.06 -22.86
N ARG A 177 0.57 9.54 -21.67
CA ARG A 177 1.95 9.30 -21.29
C ARG A 177 2.49 8.01 -21.89
N ASN A 178 3.79 7.99 -22.15
CA ASN A 178 4.46 6.75 -22.51
C ASN A 178 4.58 5.85 -21.26
N GLU A 179 4.04 4.64 -21.34
CA GLU A 179 3.96 3.68 -20.23
C GLU A 179 5.35 3.36 -19.65
N ASN A 180 6.30 3.04 -20.52
CA ASN A 180 7.67 2.72 -20.11
C ASN A 180 8.37 3.91 -19.45
N HIS A 181 8.17 5.09 -20.00
CA HIS A 181 8.77 6.30 -19.48
C HIS A 181 8.20 6.66 -18.11
N SER A 182 6.88 6.60 -17.94
CA SER A 182 6.24 6.80 -16.64
C SER A 182 6.72 5.79 -15.61
N PHE A 183 6.83 4.50 -16.00
CA PHE A 183 7.32 3.45 -15.12
C PHE A 183 8.80 3.66 -14.73
N MET A 184 9.66 4.06 -15.66
CA MET A 184 11.08 4.31 -15.39
C MET A 184 11.32 5.43 -14.38
N HIS A 185 10.43 6.41 -14.31
CA HIS A 185 10.54 7.56 -13.42
C HIS A 185 9.61 7.45 -12.19
N CYS A 186 8.93 6.32 -12.02
CA CYS A 186 8.04 6.09 -10.90
C CYS A 186 8.83 5.69 -9.63
N GLY A 187 8.71 6.46 -8.56
CA GLY A 187 9.32 6.15 -7.28
C GLY A 187 8.77 4.89 -6.60
N ASN A 188 7.55 4.47 -7.00
CA ASN A 188 6.89 3.29 -6.45
C ASN A 188 7.08 2.02 -7.31
N ALA A 189 7.74 2.12 -8.46
CA ALA A 189 7.97 0.97 -9.31
C ALA A 189 8.78 -0.11 -8.59
N ASN A 190 8.31 -1.35 -8.62
CA ASN A 190 8.87 -2.52 -7.93
C ASN A 190 8.78 -2.52 -6.39
N GLU A 191 8.12 -1.52 -5.79
CA GLU A 191 8.10 -1.37 -4.33
C GLU A 191 6.68 -1.33 -3.74
N CYS A 192 5.62 -1.35 -4.57
CA CYS A 192 4.24 -1.17 -4.13
C CYS A 192 3.29 -2.20 -4.76
N GLY A 193 3.65 -3.49 -4.70
CA GLY A 193 2.72 -4.54 -5.12
C GLY A 193 1.50 -4.59 -4.21
N VAL A 194 0.30 -4.71 -4.79
CA VAL A 194 -0.97 -4.75 -4.03
C VAL A 194 -1.76 -5.99 -4.36
N LEU A 195 -2.16 -6.72 -3.33
CA LEU A 195 -3.14 -7.80 -3.43
C LEU A 195 -4.55 -7.23 -3.30
N SER A 196 -5.40 -7.49 -4.27
CA SER A 196 -6.81 -7.11 -4.23
C SER A 196 -7.64 -8.06 -5.11
N HIS A 197 -8.67 -8.67 -4.55
CA HIS A 197 -9.63 -9.54 -5.25
C HIS A 197 -8.96 -10.64 -6.12
N GLY A 198 -8.06 -11.41 -5.52
CA GLY A 198 -7.33 -12.49 -6.21
C GLY A 198 -6.34 -12.04 -7.27
N LYS A 199 -5.96 -10.78 -7.28
CA LYS A 199 -5.07 -10.19 -8.27
C LYS A 199 -3.94 -9.43 -7.61
N LEU A 200 -2.74 -9.53 -8.18
CA LEU A 200 -1.58 -8.73 -7.80
C LEU A 200 -1.39 -7.60 -8.81
N TYR A 201 -1.42 -6.39 -8.31
CA TYR A 201 -1.19 -5.16 -9.06
C TYR A 201 0.19 -4.58 -8.73
N PRO A 202 0.89 -3.94 -9.68
CA PRO A 202 2.20 -3.34 -9.42
C PRO A 202 2.10 -1.96 -8.73
N CYS A 203 0.89 -1.46 -8.50
CA CYS A 203 0.67 -0.11 -7.98
C CYS A 203 -0.71 0.02 -7.32
N PRO A 204 -0.82 0.60 -6.11
CA PRO A 204 -2.10 0.79 -5.42
C PRO A 204 -3.06 1.72 -6.16
N ARG A 205 -2.57 2.63 -7.01
CA ARG A 205 -3.43 3.52 -7.78
C ARG A 205 -4.39 2.78 -8.71
N ILE A 206 -3.97 1.62 -9.24
CA ILE A 206 -4.79 0.81 -10.14
C ILE A 206 -6.02 0.28 -9.42
N THR A 207 -5.86 -0.18 -8.18
CA THR A 207 -6.97 -0.72 -7.37
C THR A 207 -7.97 0.36 -6.94
N LYS A 208 -7.51 1.61 -6.82
CA LYS A 208 -8.29 2.76 -6.32
C LYS A 208 -8.92 3.62 -7.41
N ILE A 209 -8.51 3.44 -8.66
CA ILE A 209 -8.99 4.31 -9.75
C ILE A 209 -10.50 4.26 -9.95
N LYS A 210 -11.16 3.18 -9.52
CA LYS A 210 -12.63 3.05 -9.52
C LYS A 210 -13.31 4.20 -8.77
N PHE A 211 -12.74 4.65 -7.64
CA PHE A 211 -13.29 5.75 -6.84
C PHE A 211 -13.08 7.10 -7.51
N PHE A 212 -11.91 7.30 -8.12
CA PHE A 212 -11.61 8.50 -8.89
C PHE A 212 -12.57 8.63 -10.09
N ASN A 213 -12.73 7.56 -10.87
CA ASN A 213 -13.65 7.52 -12.00
C ASN A 213 -15.09 7.83 -11.57
N LYS A 214 -15.58 7.18 -10.50
CA LYS A 214 -16.91 7.41 -9.95
C LYS A 214 -17.10 8.86 -9.51
N LYS A 215 -16.14 9.40 -8.74
CA LYS A 215 -16.25 10.73 -8.14
C LYS A 215 -16.19 11.86 -9.16
N PHE A 216 -15.32 11.73 -10.17
CA PHE A 216 -15.01 12.82 -11.10
C PHE A 216 -15.50 12.55 -12.53
N ASN A 217 -16.37 11.55 -12.71
CA ASN A 217 -16.92 11.15 -14.01
C ASN A 217 -15.83 10.96 -15.07
N GLN A 218 -14.81 10.17 -14.71
CA GLN A 218 -13.72 9.80 -15.60
C GLN A 218 -13.84 8.34 -16.05
N ASP A 219 -13.06 7.94 -17.07
CA ASP A 219 -13.02 6.57 -17.62
C ASP A 219 -11.56 6.11 -17.78
N LEU A 220 -10.78 6.13 -16.71
CA LEU A 220 -9.43 5.57 -16.71
C LEU A 220 -9.54 4.05 -16.61
N ARG A 221 -9.09 3.36 -17.66
CA ARG A 221 -9.35 1.92 -17.83
C ARG A 221 -8.24 1.07 -17.26
N VAL A 222 -8.65 0.06 -16.49
CA VAL A 222 -7.81 -1.06 -16.05
C VAL A 222 -8.08 -2.24 -16.98
N THR A 223 -7.03 -2.89 -17.45
CA THR A 223 -7.07 -4.02 -18.36
C THR A 223 -6.49 -5.28 -17.72
N GLU A 224 -6.69 -6.44 -18.32
CA GLU A 224 -6.08 -7.71 -17.86
C GLU A 224 -4.54 -7.69 -17.88
N ARG A 225 -3.92 -6.75 -18.56
CA ARG A 225 -2.47 -6.54 -18.57
C ARG A 225 -1.95 -5.71 -17.40
N ASP A 226 -2.84 -5.15 -16.60
CA ASP A 226 -2.49 -4.30 -15.45
C ASP A 226 -2.35 -5.10 -14.14
N TYR A 227 -2.58 -6.41 -14.16
CA TYR A 227 -2.48 -7.30 -13.00
C TYR A 227 -2.11 -8.73 -13.38
N ILE A 228 -1.72 -9.52 -12.38
CA ILE A 228 -1.64 -10.97 -12.44
C ILE A 228 -2.78 -11.55 -11.62
N ASP A 229 -3.56 -12.48 -12.22
CA ASP A 229 -4.49 -13.33 -11.50
C ASP A 229 -3.71 -14.40 -10.75
N ILE A 230 -3.79 -14.42 -9.40
CA ILE A 230 -3.03 -15.38 -8.58
C ILE A 230 -3.56 -16.80 -8.69
N TYR A 231 -4.78 -16.98 -9.19
CA TYR A 231 -5.41 -18.30 -9.41
C TYR A 231 -5.11 -18.89 -10.78
N LYS A 232 -4.35 -18.16 -11.62
CA LYS A 232 -3.91 -18.69 -12.90
C LYS A 232 -3.14 -19.98 -12.73
N ASP A 233 -3.50 -21.00 -13.53
CA ASP A 233 -2.81 -22.28 -13.54
C ASP A 233 -1.33 -22.14 -13.89
N GLY A 234 -0.47 -22.82 -13.12
CA GLY A 234 0.97 -22.84 -13.34
C GLY A 234 1.69 -21.52 -13.00
N LEU A 235 1.02 -20.56 -12.33
CA LEU A 235 1.65 -19.32 -11.88
C LEU A 235 2.77 -19.63 -10.89
N THR A 236 3.94 -19.07 -11.15
CA THR A 236 5.12 -19.19 -10.30
C THR A 236 5.50 -17.88 -9.62
N LEU A 237 6.32 -17.95 -8.58
CA LEU A 237 6.89 -16.77 -7.95
C LEU A 237 7.75 -15.95 -8.94
N ASP A 238 8.45 -16.61 -9.86
CA ASP A 238 9.28 -15.96 -10.87
C ASP A 238 8.41 -15.13 -11.84
N ASP A 239 7.23 -15.61 -12.21
CA ASP A 239 6.28 -14.85 -13.04
C ASP A 239 5.83 -13.56 -12.34
N ILE A 240 5.53 -13.64 -11.03
CA ILE A 240 5.15 -12.46 -10.23
C ILE A 240 6.31 -11.47 -10.16
N MET A 241 7.53 -11.95 -9.89
CA MET A 241 8.71 -11.10 -9.80
C MET A 241 9.01 -10.41 -11.13
N ARG A 242 8.88 -11.11 -12.24
CA ARG A 242 9.05 -10.54 -13.59
C ARG A 242 7.98 -9.49 -13.89
N PHE A 243 6.73 -9.76 -13.52
CA PHE A 243 5.63 -8.82 -13.75
C PHE A 243 5.91 -7.46 -13.07
N TYR A 244 6.39 -7.46 -11.83
CA TYR A 244 6.70 -6.24 -11.11
C TYR A 244 7.84 -5.41 -11.74
N THR A 245 8.68 -6.00 -12.58
CA THR A 245 9.80 -5.29 -13.21
C THR A 245 9.46 -4.62 -14.54
N HIS A 246 8.19 -4.66 -14.96
CA HIS A 246 7.76 -4.11 -16.25
C HIS A 246 6.66 -3.07 -16.06
N SER A 247 6.58 -2.14 -17.02
CA SER A 247 5.45 -1.22 -17.10
C SER A 247 4.17 -1.96 -17.46
N VAL A 248 3.05 -1.44 -16.99
CA VAL A 248 1.71 -1.91 -17.36
C VAL A 248 0.95 -0.82 -18.12
N PRO A 249 -0.10 -1.16 -18.89
CA PRO A 249 -0.86 -0.16 -19.65
C PRO A 249 -1.37 1.02 -18.82
N PHE A 250 -1.69 0.80 -17.55
CA PHE A 250 -2.16 1.85 -16.65
C PHE A 250 -1.10 2.93 -16.38
N CYS A 251 0.19 2.65 -16.56
CA CYS A 251 1.25 3.63 -16.38
C CYS A 251 1.10 4.85 -17.30
N ARG A 252 0.31 4.75 -18.39
CA ARG A 252 -0.03 5.88 -19.27
C ARG A 252 -0.76 7.03 -18.57
N TYR A 253 -1.45 6.73 -17.45
CA TYR A 253 -2.17 7.72 -16.67
C TYR A 253 -1.31 8.38 -15.60
N CYS A 254 -0.02 8.09 -15.51
CA CYS A 254 0.87 8.63 -14.50
C CYS A 254 1.79 9.71 -15.06
N ASN A 255 1.63 10.95 -14.55
CA ASN A 255 2.55 12.03 -14.84
C ASN A 255 3.68 12.04 -13.82
N THR A 256 4.71 11.23 -14.05
CA THR A 256 5.86 11.06 -13.15
C THR A 256 6.93 12.15 -13.29
N PHE A 257 6.76 13.09 -14.26
CA PHE A 257 7.72 14.17 -14.52
C PHE A 257 7.52 15.38 -13.65
N LYS A 258 6.31 15.57 -13.11
CA LYS A 258 6.03 16.64 -12.20
C LYS A 258 5.89 16.06 -10.81
N ASP A 259 6.92 16.20 -10.01
CA ASP A 259 6.81 16.05 -8.58
C ASP A 259 5.98 17.22 -8.07
N HIS A 260 4.84 16.90 -7.55
CA HIS A 260 4.04 17.85 -6.82
C HIS A 260 4.26 17.58 -5.33
N GLU A 261 5.19 18.34 -4.78
CA GLU A 261 5.25 18.50 -3.35
C GLU A 261 4.05 19.34 -2.94
N SER A 262 3.24 18.83 -2.06
CA SER A 262 2.16 19.57 -1.43
C SER A 262 2.24 19.39 0.07
N GLU A 263 2.03 20.45 0.81
CA GLU A 263 1.89 20.37 2.27
C GLU A 263 0.72 19.46 2.63
N TRP A 264 0.91 18.69 3.70
CA TRP A 264 -0.17 17.88 4.24
C TRP A 264 -1.35 18.77 4.64
N GLY A 265 -2.54 18.28 4.43
CA GLY A 265 -3.78 18.97 4.81
C GLY A 265 -5.00 18.08 4.59
N ILE A 266 -6.15 18.58 4.99
CA ILE A 266 -7.43 17.88 4.78
C ILE A 266 -7.88 18.06 3.34
N SER A 267 -8.38 16.98 2.75
CA SER A 267 -8.90 16.94 1.38
C SER A 267 -10.18 17.75 1.26
N ASN A 268 -10.26 18.55 0.21
CA ASN A 268 -11.50 19.20 -0.26
C ASN A 268 -12.27 18.30 -1.23
N LYS A 269 -11.73 17.11 -1.55
CA LYS A 269 -12.28 16.17 -2.54
C LYS A 269 -12.38 16.77 -3.93
N ASP A 270 -11.42 17.64 -4.27
CA ASP A 270 -11.29 18.26 -5.57
C ASP A 270 -10.36 17.46 -6.48
N ILE A 271 -10.69 17.38 -7.77
CA ILE A 271 -9.92 16.59 -8.74
C ILE A 271 -8.45 17.03 -8.82
N THR A 272 -8.17 18.32 -8.63
CA THR A 272 -6.82 18.88 -8.67
C THR A 272 -5.89 18.36 -7.59
N GLU A 273 -6.44 17.72 -6.55
CA GLU A 273 -5.62 17.06 -5.53
C GLU A 273 -4.87 15.84 -6.11
N TRP A 274 -5.38 15.23 -7.19
CA TRP A 274 -4.80 14.05 -7.82
C TRP A 274 -4.29 14.28 -9.25
N THR A 275 -4.71 15.38 -9.93
CA THR A 275 -4.35 15.68 -11.35
C THR A 275 -3.39 16.85 -11.49
#